data_b88d9b90eacdd12a3f09cd050e62bc32
#
_entry.id   b88d9b90eacdd12a3f09cd050e62bc32
#
_cell.length_a   1.000
_cell.length_b   1.000
_cell.length_c   1.000
_cell.angle_alpha   90.00
_cell.angle_beta   90.00
_cell.angle_gamma   90.00
#
_symmetry.space_group_name_H-M   'P 1'
#
loop_
_entity.id
_entity.type
_entity.pdbx_description
1 polymer ?
#
loop_
_entity_poly.entity_id
_entity_poly.type
_entity_poly.pdbx_seq_one_letter_code
_entity_poly.pdbx_strand_id
1 'polypeptide(L)'
;MKNKLYLSWKWVDTQLNVIGDKLEGKDLEFVSGIPRGGLIPAVMMSHAFGIKYISYSSAKQLPKELREKTIVIDDIADTGHTLKEAVDLNFITATLSIRSGTKTMPMYFGEHIFDDRWLVFPWEKLDSVPMQDYLVDPK
;
A
#
# COMPACT_ATOMS: atom_id res chain seq x y z
N MET A 1 11.43 12.16 -20.10
CA MET A 1 11.21 12.22 -18.64
C MET A 1 9.72 12.31 -18.35
N LYS A 2 9.20 11.48 -17.48
CA LYS A 2 7.79 11.54 -17.10
C LYS A 2 7.51 12.78 -16.27
N ASN A 3 6.35 13.38 -16.48
CA ASN A 3 5.88 14.43 -15.59
C ASN A 3 5.63 13.84 -14.19
N LYS A 4 5.78 14.68 -13.18
CA LYS A 4 5.56 14.29 -11.79
C LYS A 4 4.25 14.86 -11.27
N LEU A 5 3.55 14.08 -10.47
CA LEU A 5 2.39 14.52 -9.71
C LEU A 5 2.74 14.47 -8.22
N TYR A 6 2.78 15.63 -7.59
CA TYR A 6 3.11 15.73 -6.17
C TYR A 6 1.85 15.58 -5.34
N LEU A 7 1.84 14.56 -4.48
CA LEU A 7 0.70 14.25 -3.63
C LEU A 7 0.89 14.86 -2.24
N SER A 8 -0.19 15.30 -1.63
CA SER A 8 -0.16 15.92 -0.31
C SER A 8 -0.46 14.92 0.79
N TRP A 9 -0.13 15.27 2.04
CA TRP A 9 -0.55 14.49 3.21
C TRP A 9 -2.07 14.39 3.28
N LYS A 10 -2.78 15.44 2.89
CA LYS A 10 -4.23 15.42 2.85
C LYS A 10 -4.76 14.40 1.85
N TRP A 11 -4.11 14.28 0.69
CA TRP A 11 -4.47 13.27 -0.30
C TRP A 11 -4.30 11.86 0.29
N VAL A 12 -3.19 11.62 0.97
CA VAL A 12 -2.92 10.31 1.62
C VAL A 12 -4.01 10.00 2.64
N ASP A 13 -4.32 10.96 3.49
CA ASP A 13 -5.35 10.80 4.52
C ASP A 13 -6.71 10.49 3.90
N THR A 14 -7.05 11.18 2.82
CA THR A 14 -8.30 10.94 2.09
C THR A 14 -8.38 9.50 1.56
N GLN A 15 -7.28 9.01 0.98
CA GLN A 15 -7.27 7.64 0.45
C GLN A 15 -7.37 6.60 1.57
N LEU A 16 -6.70 6.83 2.69
CA LEU A 16 -6.81 5.94 3.84
C LEU A 16 -8.23 5.90 4.39
N ASN A 17 -8.92 7.04 4.40
CA ASN A 17 -10.32 7.09 4.83
C ASN A 17 -11.24 6.33 3.88
N VAL A 18 -11.01 6.45 2.57
CA VAL A 18 -11.78 5.67 1.58
C VAL A 18 -11.59 4.17 1.82
N ILE A 19 -10.35 3.75 2.02
CA ILE A 19 -10.05 2.33 2.29
C ILE A 19 -10.66 1.90 3.62
N GLY A 20 -10.52 2.72 4.66
CA GLY A 20 -11.04 2.43 5.99
C GLY A 20 -12.56 2.26 6.01
N ASP A 21 -13.28 3.08 5.26
CA ASP A 21 -14.74 2.98 5.15
C ASP A 21 -15.14 1.63 4.55
N LYS A 22 -14.38 1.16 3.56
CA LYS A 22 -14.65 -0.14 2.92
C LYS A 22 -14.31 -1.32 3.84
N LEU A 23 -13.43 -1.10 4.81
CA LEU A 23 -13.03 -2.14 5.77
C LEU A 23 -13.92 -2.20 7.00
N GLU A 24 -14.88 -1.30 7.13
CA GLU A 24 -15.75 -1.24 8.30
C GLU A 24 -16.46 -2.59 8.51
N GLY A 25 -16.43 -3.07 9.74
CA GLY A 25 -17.05 -4.34 10.11
C GLY A 25 -16.19 -5.57 9.87
N LYS A 26 -15.01 -5.40 9.26
CA LYS A 26 -14.10 -6.53 9.07
C LYS A 26 -13.29 -6.79 10.33
N ASP A 27 -13.06 -8.06 10.59
CA ASP A 27 -12.25 -8.51 11.73
C ASP A 27 -10.78 -8.49 11.34
N LEU A 28 -10.08 -7.42 11.74
CA LEU A 28 -8.67 -7.20 11.40
C LEU A 28 -7.80 -7.32 12.64
N GLU A 29 -6.77 -8.17 12.57
CA GLU A 29 -5.80 -8.37 13.65
C GLU A 29 -4.57 -7.49 13.48
N PHE A 30 -4.06 -7.37 12.26
CA PHE A 30 -2.81 -6.68 11.98
C PHE A 30 -2.90 -5.84 10.72
N VAL A 31 -2.05 -4.81 10.69
CA VAL A 31 -1.74 -4.08 9.45
C VAL A 31 -0.23 -4.13 9.21
N SER A 32 0.16 -4.29 7.97
CA SER A 32 1.55 -4.30 7.54
C SER A 32 1.70 -3.49 6.27
N GLY A 33 2.92 -3.09 5.96
CA GLY A 33 3.21 -2.33 4.75
C GLY A 33 4.30 -3.00 3.93
N ILE A 34 4.12 -3.00 2.62
CA ILE A 34 5.15 -3.48 1.72
C ILE A 34 6.26 -2.41 1.65
N PRO A 35 7.50 -2.74 2.01
CA PRO A 35 8.58 -1.76 1.95
C PRO A 35 8.82 -1.32 0.50
N ARG A 36 9.13 -0.09 0.26
CA ARG A 36 9.24 0.99 1.24
C ARG A 36 7.98 1.83 1.27
N GLY A 37 7.30 1.95 0.11
CA GLY A 37 6.17 2.86 -0.08
C GLY A 37 4.96 2.59 0.80
N GLY A 38 4.79 1.35 1.26
CA GLY A 38 3.67 0.99 2.10
C GLY A 38 3.90 1.21 3.59
N LEU A 39 5.13 1.52 4.01
CA LEU A 39 5.44 1.61 5.44
C LEU A 39 4.70 2.74 6.14
N ILE A 40 4.73 3.93 5.56
CA ILE A 40 4.08 5.09 6.18
C ILE A 40 2.57 4.96 6.17
N PRO A 41 1.92 4.57 5.05
CA PRO A 41 0.48 4.31 5.08
C PRO A 41 0.08 3.25 6.10
N ALA A 42 0.88 2.20 6.28
CA ALA A 42 0.57 1.15 7.24
C ALA A 42 0.60 1.68 8.68
N VAL A 43 1.60 2.49 9.01
CA VAL A 43 1.70 3.10 10.34
C VAL A 43 0.54 4.06 10.56
N MET A 44 0.20 4.88 9.56
CA MET A 44 -0.94 5.79 9.64
C MET A 44 -2.24 5.02 9.88
N MET A 45 -2.43 3.93 9.16
CA MET A 45 -3.63 3.09 9.31
C MET A 45 -3.69 2.46 10.70
N SER A 46 -2.55 2.00 11.21
CA SER A 46 -2.46 1.45 12.56
C SER A 46 -2.95 2.45 13.61
N HIS A 47 -2.50 3.69 13.52
CA HIS A 47 -2.93 4.74 14.43
C HIS A 47 -4.40 5.13 14.24
N ALA A 48 -4.83 5.27 13.00
CA ALA A 48 -6.18 5.75 12.70
C ALA A 48 -7.27 4.75 13.08
N PHE A 49 -7.00 3.47 12.90
CA PHE A 49 -8.01 2.43 13.09
C PHE A 49 -7.76 1.52 14.29
N GLY A 50 -6.69 1.79 15.06
CA GLY A 50 -6.40 1.00 16.26
C GLY A 50 -6.00 -0.44 15.97
N ILE A 51 -5.38 -0.70 14.83
CA ILE A 51 -4.94 -2.04 14.42
C ILE A 51 -3.44 -2.15 14.65
N LYS A 52 -2.99 -3.27 15.23
CA LYS A 52 -1.57 -3.46 15.54
C LYS A 52 -0.74 -3.56 14.26
N TYR A 53 0.34 -2.77 14.19
CA TYR A 53 1.30 -2.84 13.11
C TYR A 53 2.30 -3.96 13.33
N ILE A 54 2.60 -4.73 12.28
CA ILE A 54 3.72 -5.68 12.25
C ILE A 54 4.46 -5.51 10.92
N SER A 55 5.75 -5.87 10.91
CA SER A 55 6.52 -5.81 9.66
C SER A 55 5.99 -6.82 8.64
N TYR A 56 6.22 -6.54 7.36
CA TYR A 56 5.80 -7.46 6.31
C TYR A 56 6.50 -8.82 6.44
N SER A 57 7.78 -8.80 6.82
CA SER A 57 8.54 -10.02 7.06
C SER A 57 7.89 -10.88 8.15
N SER A 58 7.47 -10.26 9.25
CA SER A 58 6.75 -10.95 10.33
C SER A 58 5.37 -11.42 9.88
N ALA A 59 4.67 -10.59 9.11
CA ALA A 59 3.34 -10.94 8.61
C ALA A 59 3.38 -12.21 7.77
N LYS A 60 4.40 -12.37 6.95
CA LYS A 60 4.54 -13.56 6.08
C LYS A 60 4.74 -14.85 6.88
N GLN A 61 5.17 -14.75 8.14
CA GLN A 61 5.35 -15.92 9.02
C GLN A 61 4.08 -16.30 9.77
N LEU A 62 3.03 -15.51 9.67
CA LEU A 62 1.77 -15.82 10.35
C LEU A 62 1.10 -17.05 9.73
N PRO A 63 0.34 -17.82 10.53
CA PRO A 63 -0.50 -18.87 9.94
C PRO A 63 -1.57 -18.25 9.05
N LYS A 64 -2.07 -19.03 8.10
CA LYS A 64 -3.02 -18.55 7.10
C LYS A 64 -4.23 -17.85 7.71
N GLU A 65 -4.77 -18.38 8.80
CA GLU A 65 -5.95 -17.82 9.46
C GLU A 65 -5.71 -16.38 9.92
N LEU A 66 -4.50 -16.07 10.36
CA LEU A 66 -4.14 -14.70 10.76
C LEU A 66 -3.77 -13.83 9.56
N ARG A 67 -3.17 -14.42 8.51
CA ARG A 67 -2.92 -13.65 7.28
C ARG A 67 -4.23 -13.17 6.67
N GLU A 68 -5.27 -13.98 6.73
CA GLU A 68 -6.59 -13.59 6.21
C GLU A 68 -7.26 -12.47 7.01
N LYS A 69 -6.73 -12.16 8.19
CA LYS A 69 -7.16 -11.04 9.04
C LYS A 69 -6.14 -9.91 9.08
N THR A 70 -5.16 -9.93 8.20
CA THR A 70 -4.09 -8.94 8.13
C THR A 70 -4.22 -8.14 6.85
N ILE A 71 -4.25 -6.82 6.98
CA ILE A 71 -4.24 -5.95 5.81
C ILE A 71 -2.80 -5.58 5.47
N VAL A 72 -2.42 -5.78 4.21
CA VAL A 72 -1.11 -5.40 3.68
C VAL A 72 -1.34 -4.27 2.70
N ILE A 73 -0.70 -3.14 2.96
CA ILE A 73 -0.89 -1.92 2.16
C ILE A 73 0.40 -1.54 1.45
N ASP A 74 0.25 -1.00 0.24
CA ASP A 74 1.32 -0.38 -0.52
C ASP A 74 0.84 1.00 -1.00
N ASP A 75 1.76 1.80 -1.51
CA ASP A 75 1.42 3.14 -1.99
C ASP A 75 0.66 3.10 -3.31
N ILE A 76 1.11 2.28 -4.24
CA ILE A 76 0.49 2.18 -5.56
C ILE A 76 0.59 0.76 -6.11
N ALA A 77 -0.47 0.32 -6.80
CA ALA A 77 -0.40 -0.86 -7.65
C ALA A 77 -0.16 -0.37 -9.09
N ASP A 78 1.10 -0.31 -9.47
CA ASP A 78 1.53 0.16 -10.79
C ASP A 78 1.65 -1.02 -11.77
N THR A 79 2.68 -1.86 -11.58
CA THR A 79 2.79 -3.10 -12.36
C THR A 79 2.05 -4.26 -11.69
N GLY A 80 1.81 -4.17 -10.40
CA GLY A 80 1.26 -5.24 -9.60
C GLY A 80 2.29 -6.26 -9.15
N HIS A 81 3.57 -6.01 -9.45
CA HIS A 81 4.65 -6.95 -9.21
C HIS A 81 4.84 -7.27 -7.72
N THR A 82 4.97 -6.23 -6.89
CA THR A 82 5.20 -6.42 -5.45
C THR A 82 3.96 -6.91 -4.72
N LEU A 83 2.79 -6.53 -5.22
CA LEU A 83 1.51 -6.88 -4.59
C LEU A 83 1.15 -8.35 -4.76
N LYS A 84 1.65 -8.99 -5.83
CA LYS A 84 1.28 -10.36 -6.15
C LYS A 84 1.60 -11.34 -5.02
N GLU A 85 2.74 -11.18 -4.37
CA GLU A 85 3.10 -12.04 -3.25
C GLU A 85 2.07 -11.95 -2.13
N ALA A 86 1.65 -10.74 -1.78
CA ALA A 86 0.66 -10.54 -0.72
C ALA A 86 -0.69 -11.16 -1.08
N VAL A 87 -1.09 -11.05 -2.35
CA VAL A 87 -2.32 -11.68 -2.82
C VAL A 87 -2.20 -13.21 -2.72
N ASP A 88 -1.08 -13.75 -3.18
CA ASP A 88 -0.86 -15.21 -3.18
C ASP A 88 -0.81 -15.78 -1.75
N LEU A 89 -0.40 -14.97 -0.78
CA LEU A 89 -0.34 -15.36 0.63
C LEU A 89 -1.67 -15.16 1.37
N ASN A 90 -2.71 -14.76 0.68
CA ASN A 90 -4.07 -14.59 1.24
C ASN A 90 -4.20 -13.43 2.22
N PHE A 91 -3.37 -12.42 2.10
CA PHE A 91 -3.57 -11.17 2.85
C PHE A 91 -4.74 -10.38 2.27
N ILE A 92 -5.35 -9.56 3.10
CA ILE A 92 -6.23 -8.50 2.63
C ILE A 92 -5.31 -7.41 2.07
N THR A 93 -5.48 -7.03 0.80
CA THR A 93 -4.56 -6.11 0.15
C THR A 93 -5.21 -4.76 -0.12
N ALA A 94 -4.43 -3.70 0.04
CA ALA A 94 -4.88 -2.34 -0.23
C ALA A 94 -3.74 -1.50 -0.79
N THR A 95 -4.08 -0.53 -1.62
CA THR A 95 -3.13 0.48 -2.08
C THR A 95 -3.79 1.85 -2.06
N LEU A 96 -3.00 2.91 -1.85
CA LEU A 96 -3.53 4.27 -1.88
C LEU A 96 -4.04 4.62 -3.28
N SER A 97 -3.41 4.07 -4.30
CA SER A 97 -3.79 4.32 -5.69
C SER A 97 -3.51 3.09 -6.54
N ILE A 98 -4.17 3.02 -7.68
CA ILE A 98 -3.89 2.02 -8.70
C ILE A 98 -3.68 2.73 -10.04
N ARG A 99 -2.89 2.12 -10.90
CA ARG A 99 -2.70 2.60 -12.27
C ARG A 99 -3.46 1.70 -13.23
N SER A 100 -3.97 2.28 -14.29
CA SER A 100 -4.63 1.49 -15.34
C SER A 100 -3.67 0.44 -15.89
N GLY A 101 -4.14 -0.77 -16.06
CA GLY A 101 -3.34 -1.86 -16.64
C GLY A 101 -2.48 -2.62 -15.62
N THR A 102 -2.60 -2.34 -14.32
CA THR A 102 -1.91 -3.16 -13.34
C THR A 102 -2.35 -4.62 -13.46
N LYS A 103 -1.39 -5.54 -13.38
CA LYS A 103 -1.68 -6.97 -13.54
C LYS A 103 -2.24 -7.60 -12.28
N THR A 104 -1.97 -7.01 -11.12
CA THR A 104 -2.48 -7.49 -9.85
C THR A 104 -3.25 -6.38 -9.19
N MET A 105 -4.54 -6.64 -8.94
CA MET A 105 -5.41 -5.66 -8.30
C MET A 105 -5.43 -5.90 -6.80
N PRO A 106 -5.33 -4.85 -5.98
CA PRO A 106 -5.62 -4.97 -4.55
C PRO A 106 -7.12 -5.18 -4.34
N MET A 107 -7.48 -5.71 -3.19
CA MET A 107 -8.90 -5.83 -2.80
C MET A 107 -9.52 -4.45 -2.62
N TYR A 108 -8.75 -3.51 -2.09
CA TYR A 108 -9.21 -2.16 -1.79
C TYR A 108 -8.20 -1.15 -2.31
N PHE A 109 -8.67 -0.03 -2.82
CA PHE A 109 -7.79 1.05 -3.26
C PHE A 109 -8.51 2.38 -3.11
N GLY A 110 -7.71 3.45 -3.07
CA GLY A 110 -8.24 4.80 -3.04
C GLY A 110 -8.50 5.32 -4.46
N GLU A 111 -7.55 6.05 -5.01
CA GLU A 111 -7.75 6.71 -6.30
C GLU A 111 -7.19 5.91 -7.47
N HIS A 112 -7.93 5.89 -8.58
CA HIS A 112 -7.48 5.31 -9.83
C HIS A 112 -6.74 6.39 -10.64
N ILE A 113 -5.47 6.15 -10.96
CA ILE A 113 -4.65 7.07 -11.74
C ILE A 113 -4.66 6.63 -13.20
N PHE A 114 -5.18 7.47 -14.07
CA PHE A 114 -5.39 7.12 -15.49
C PHE A 114 -4.24 7.48 -16.42
N ASP A 115 -3.32 8.34 -15.97
CA ASP A 115 -2.19 8.78 -16.77
C ASP A 115 -0.88 8.13 -16.30
N ASP A 116 0.24 8.51 -16.92
CA ASP A 116 1.54 7.92 -16.64
C ASP A 116 2.45 8.82 -15.80
N ARG A 117 1.90 9.87 -15.18
CA ARG A 117 2.72 10.74 -14.32
C ARG A 117 3.33 9.95 -13.18
N TRP A 118 4.57 10.27 -12.85
CA TRP A 118 5.24 9.68 -11.70
C TRP A 118 4.70 10.32 -10.42
N LEU A 119 4.16 9.50 -9.53
CA LEU A 119 3.61 9.99 -8.27
C LEU A 119 4.74 10.22 -7.27
N VAL A 120 4.76 11.42 -6.69
CA VAL A 120 5.69 11.74 -5.61
C VAL A 120 4.88 11.89 -4.33
N PHE A 121 5.07 10.95 -3.43
CA PHE A 121 4.33 10.93 -2.17
C PHE A 121 4.93 11.93 -1.18
N PRO A 122 4.16 12.41 -0.21
CA PRO A 122 4.64 13.50 0.66
C PRO A 122 5.82 13.12 1.56
N TRP A 123 6.07 11.83 1.75
CA TRP A 123 7.24 11.36 2.51
C TRP A 123 8.49 11.23 1.65
N GLU A 124 8.40 11.44 0.35
CA GLU A 124 9.54 11.36 -0.57
C GLU A 124 10.17 12.73 -0.76
N LYS A 125 11.42 12.74 -1.21
CA LYS A 125 12.07 14.00 -1.58
C LYS A 125 11.46 14.54 -2.86
N LEU A 126 11.34 15.87 -2.96
CA LEU A 126 10.75 16.51 -4.14
C LEU A 126 11.52 16.19 -5.43
N ASP A 127 12.82 15.95 -5.32
CA ASP A 127 13.68 15.60 -6.46
C ASP A 127 13.94 14.11 -6.59
N SER A 128 13.07 13.28 -6.02
CA SER A 128 13.21 11.83 -6.09
C SER A 128 13.31 11.34 -7.53
N VAL A 129 14.20 10.37 -7.74
CA VAL A 129 14.34 9.70 -9.03
C VAL A 129 13.34 8.54 -9.08
N PRO A 130 12.58 8.40 -10.20
CA PRO A 130 11.67 7.26 -10.33
C PRO A 130 12.42 5.94 -10.24
N MET A 131 12.09 5.11 -9.23
CA MET A 131 12.72 3.82 -9.01
C MET A 131 11.71 2.87 -8.36
N GLN A 132 11.58 1.69 -8.94
CA GLN A 132 10.68 0.67 -8.38
C GLN A 132 11.31 0.06 -7.13
N ASP A 133 10.51 -0.13 -6.08
CA ASP A 133 11.02 -0.66 -4.80
C ASP A 133 11.63 -2.06 -4.94
N TYR A 134 11.05 -2.90 -5.81
CA TYR A 134 11.56 -4.25 -6.00
C TYR A 134 12.92 -4.29 -6.72
N LEU A 135 13.38 -3.16 -7.25
CA LEU A 135 14.69 -3.03 -7.87
C LEU A 135 15.75 -2.50 -6.90
N VAL A 136 15.35 -2.15 -5.68
CA VAL A 136 16.27 -1.66 -4.65
C VAL A 136 16.77 -2.85 -3.85
N ASP A 137 18.11 -2.97 -3.68
CA ASP A 137 18.68 -4.04 -2.89
C ASP A 137 18.19 -3.97 -1.44
N PRO A 138 17.71 -5.07 -0.90
CA PRO A 138 17.38 -5.12 0.53
C PRO A 138 18.67 -5.03 1.35
N LYS A 139 18.67 -4.21 2.35
CA LYS A 139 19.81 -4.04 3.25
C LYS A 139 19.42 -4.20 4.68
#